data_512f1b1abc1dd5506a17afcd035cdeba
#
_entry.id   512f1b1abc1dd5506a17afcd035cdeba
#
_cell.length_a   1.000
_cell.length_b   1.000
_cell.length_c   1.000
_cell.angle_alpha   90.00
_cell.angle_beta   90.00
_cell.angle_gamma   90.00
#
_symmetry.space_group_name_H-M   'P 1'
#
loop_
_entity.id
_entity.type
_entity.pdbx_description
1 polymer ?
#
loop_
_entity_poly.entity_id
_entity_poly.type
_entity_poly.pdbx_seq_one_letter_code
_entity_poly.pdbx_strand_id
1 'polypeptide(L)'
;MISSFSDMPVLYSFRRCPFAMRARLAVYYSKNECVIREILLSNKPTELVEISPKATVPVMLLSNGLVIEESLEIMEWCFKKNDPYNFMPIYTQHKSDIKKIINLIDGPFKYYLDRYKYSSRYVNEDKIKNRNKACDVLSEIENKINDSHFIFNNKSSYLDLAILPLIRQYMLVDRDWFLTSMPHKKIKNWLNNFLESNALGVVMMKFPVWKRGDKEQVFPLL
;
A
#
# COMPACT_ATOMS: atom_id res chain seq x y z
N MET A 1 -13.00 -22.31 15.35
CA MET A 1 -11.77 -22.57 16.15
C MET A 1 -10.92 -21.31 16.04
N ILE A 2 -10.65 -20.63 17.15
CA ILE A 2 -9.71 -19.49 17.17
C ILE A 2 -8.32 -20.11 17.03
N SER A 3 -7.64 -19.89 15.87
CA SER A 3 -6.24 -20.30 15.69
C SER A 3 -5.41 -19.66 16.81
N SER A 4 -4.51 -20.42 17.41
CA SER A 4 -3.58 -19.85 18.39
C SER A 4 -2.75 -18.75 17.72
N PHE A 5 -2.38 -17.69 18.41
CA PHE A 5 -1.53 -16.62 17.87
C PHE A 5 -0.23 -17.15 17.25
N SER A 6 0.23 -18.35 17.69
CA SER A 6 1.43 -19.03 17.13
C SER A 6 1.26 -19.48 15.68
N ASP A 7 0.03 -19.63 15.17
CA ASP A 7 -0.24 -20.14 13.83
C ASP A 7 -0.53 -19.02 12.81
N MET A 8 -0.67 -17.80 13.29
CA MET A 8 -0.92 -16.64 12.42
C MET A 8 0.39 -16.03 11.91
N PRO A 9 0.43 -15.56 10.66
CA PRO A 9 1.54 -14.73 10.20
C PRO A 9 1.59 -13.43 11.01
N VAL A 10 2.80 -12.86 11.15
CA VAL A 10 3.04 -11.57 11.82
C VAL A 10 3.39 -10.53 10.78
N LEU A 11 2.64 -9.43 10.74
CA LEU A 11 2.88 -8.29 9.85
C LEU A 11 3.47 -7.11 10.64
N TYR A 12 4.76 -6.83 10.43
CA TYR A 12 5.36 -5.58 10.87
C TYR A 12 4.97 -4.45 9.93
N SER A 13 4.43 -3.39 10.49
CA SER A 13 3.75 -2.36 9.72
C SER A 13 3.97 -0.97 10.31
N PHE A 14 3.95 0.03 9.46
CA PHE A 14 3.84 1.43 9.85
C PHE A 14 2.68 2.05 9.07
N ARG A 15 1.64 2.46 9.79
CA ARG A 15 0.36 2.91 9.21
C ARG A 15 0.47 3.97 8.11
N ARG A 16 1.47 4.88 8.23
CA ARG A 16 1.68 5.96 7.26
C ARG A 16 2.58 5.58 6.09
N CYS A 17 3.16 4.37 6.08
CA CYS A 17 3.97 3.87 4.97
C CYS A 17 3.04 3.36 3.86
N PRO A 18 3.17 3.84 2.60
CA PRO A 18 2.31 3.39 1.50
C PRO A 18 2.51 1.91 1.16
N PHE A 19 3.72 1.39 1.29
CA PHE A 19 4.00 -0.03 1.06
C PHE A 19 3.41 -0.92 2.16
N ALA A 20 3.45 -0.47 3.43
CA ALA A 20 2.77 -1.18 4.51
C ALA A 20 1.24 -1.11 4.37
N MET A 21 0.70 0.00 3.85
CA MET A 21 -0.72 0.10 3.52
C MET A 21 -1.11 -0.87 2.40
N ARG A 22 -0.26 -1.07 1.40
CA ARG A 22 -0.45 -2.07 0.33
C ARG A 22 -0.59 -3.49 0.91
N ALA A 23 0.28 -3.88 1.84
CA ALA A 23 0.20 -5.16 2.53
C ALA A 23 -1.09 -5.29 3.36
N ARG A 24 -1.47 -4.26 4.12
CA ARG A 24 -2.74 -4.24 4.87
C ARG A 24 -3.95 -4.40 3.95
N LEU A 25 -3.97 -3.74 2.78
CA LEU A 25 -5.02 -3.91 1.78
C LEU A 25 -5.12 -5.36 1.31
N ALA A 26 -3.98 -5.99 1.02
CA ALA A 26 -3.96 -7.38 0.58
C ALA A 26 -4.49 -8.33 1.67
N VAL A 27 -4.09 -8.17 2.92
CA VAL A 27 -4.62 -8.96 4.06
C VAL A 27 -6.13 -8.76 4.19
N TYR A 28 -6.61 -7.51 4.13
CA TYR A 28 -8.05 -7.19 4.22
C TYR A 28 -8.86 -7.82 3.08
N TYR A 29 -8.46 -7.56 1.82
CA TYR A 29 -9.21 -8.05 0.66
C TYR A 29 -9.12 -9.57 0.46
N SER A 30 -8.03 -10.18 0.88
CA SER A 30 -7.91 -11.65 0.87
C SER A 30 -8.65 -12.33 2.02
N LYS A 31 -9.22 -11.57 2.96
CA LYS A 31 -9.84 -12.09 4.18
C LYS A 31 -8.93 -13.05 4.97
N ASN A 32 -7.62 -12.86 4.85
CA ASN A 32 -6.66 -13.49 5.73
C ASN A 32 -6.59 -12.72 7.05
N GLU A 33 -6.15 -13.39 8.10
CA GLU A 33 -5.85 -12.75 9.38
C GLU A 33 -4.35 -12.83 9.64
N CYS A 34 -3.82 -11.83 10.34
CA CYS A 34 -2.45 -11.80 10.82
C CYS A 34 -2.37 -11.08 12.17
N VAL A 35 -1.33 -11.37 12.92
CA VAL A 35 -0.90 -10.50 14.01
C VAL A 35 -0.29 -9.25 13.41
N ILE A 36 -0.73 -8.06 13.83
CA ILE A 36 -0.15 -6.81 13.37
C ILE A 36 0.73 -6.19 14.46
N ARG A 37 1.97 -5.87 14.11
CA ARG A 37 2.93 -5.16 14.95
C ARG A 37 3.22 -3.80 14.35
N GLU A 38 2.53 -2.77 14.85
CA GLU A 38 2.81 -1.38 14.46
C GLU A 38 4.14 -0.94 15.02
N ILE A 39 5.02 -0.34 14.21
CA ILE A 39 6.35 0.08 14.62
C ILE A 39 6.57 1.58 14.46
N LEU A 40 7.60 2.12 15.11
CA LEU A 40 8.18 3.42 14.82
C LEU A 40 9.41 3.25 13.94
N LEU A 41 9.48 4.00 12.83
CA LEU A 41 10.65 3.94 11.93
C LEU A 41 11.93 4.48 12.57
N SER A 42 11.80 5.35 13.58
CA SER A 42 12.91 5.89 14.35
C SER A 42 13.41 4.96 15.48
N ASN A 43 12.61 3.97 15.87
CA ASN A 43 12.93 3.01 16.92
C ASN A 43 12.34 1.64 16.55
N LYS A 44 13.06 0.91 15.73
CA LYS A 44 12.63 -0.39 15.20
C LYS A 44 12.89 -1.48 16.24
N PRO A 45 11.95 -2.41 16.46
CA PRO A 45 12.16 -3.53 17.38
C PRO A 45 13.26 -4.47 16.86
N THR A 46 14.04 -5.04 17.79
CA THR A 46 15.14 -5.97 17.49
C THR A 46 14.64 -7.17 16.69
N GLU A 47 13.46 -7.67 17.02
CA GLU A 47 12.82 -8.80 16.33
C GLU A 47 12.60 -8.55 14.83
N LEU A 48 12.29 -7.31 14.44
CA LEU A 48 12.19 -6.94 13.03
C LEU A 48 13.58 -6.93 12.38
N VAL A 49 14.58 -6.36 13.04
CA VAL A 49 15.95 -6.25 12.50
C VAL A 49 16.60 -7.63 12.34
N GLU A 50 16.34 -8.56 13.28
CA GLU A 50 16.84 -9.93 13.22
C GLU A 50 16.31 -10.73 12.03
N ILE A 51 15.04 -10.58 11.68
CA ILE A 51 14.41 -11.31 10.56
C ILE A 51 14.55 -10.59 9.21
N SER A 52 14.78 -9.29 9.21
CA SER A 52 14.91 -8.45 8.02
C SER A 52 15.95 -7.35 8.27
N PRO A 53 17.23 -7.59 7.91
CA PRO A 53 18.30 -6.63 8.16
C PRO A 53 18.11 -5.26 7.49
N LYS A 54 17.36 -5.20 6.38
CA LYS A 54 16.93 -3.91 5.78
C LYS A 54 16.07 -3.11 6.74
N ALA A 55 15.37 -3.78 7.65
CA ALA A 55 14.45 -3.21 8.63
C ALA A 55 13.49 -2.18 8.04
N THR A 56 13.05 -2.39 6.82
CA THR A 56 11.97 -1.64 6.15
C THR A 56 10.62 -2.27 6.47
N VAL A 57 9.54 -1.56 6.22
CA VAL A 57 8.19 -2.10 6.35
C VAL A 57 7.42 -1.93 5.05
N PRO A 58 6.53 -2.90 4.71
CA PRO A 58 6.10 -4.05 5.52
C PRO A 58 7.11 -5.20 5.52
N VAL A 59 7.06 -6.03 6.57
CA VAL A 59 7.67 -7.37 6.61
C VAL A 59 6.63 -8.32 7.16
N MET A 60 6.45 -9.48 6.52
CA MET A 60 5.56 -10.53 6.99
C MET A 60 6.37 -11.78 7.34
N LEU A 61 6.27 -12.21 8.59
CA LEU A 61 6.81 -13.47 9.09
C LEU A 61 5.70 -14.51 9.10
N LEU A 62 5.83 -15.57 8.32
CA LEU A 62 4.88 -16.68 8.28
C LEU A 62 5.08 -17.64 9.45
N SER A 63 4.05 -18.43 9.79
CA SER A 63 4.10 -19.42 10.87
C SER A 63 5.14 -20.52 10.68
N ASN A 64 5.58 -20.77 9.44
CA ASN A 64 6.66 -21.70 9.11
C ASN A 64 8.07 -21.08 9.15
N GLY A 65 8.18 -19.82 9.59
CA GLY A 65 9.45 -19.10 9.69
C GLY A 65 9.88 -18.38 8.39
N LEU A 66 9.16 -18.53 7.27
CA LEU A 66 9.48 -17.79 6.05
C LEU A 66 9.19 -16.29 6.23
N VAL A 67 10.13 -15.46 5.79
CA VAL A 67 10.02 -14.00 5.82
C VAL A 67 9.76 -13.46 4.42
N ILE A 68 8.75 -12.59 4.28
CA ILE A 68 8.41 -11.88 3.04
C ILE A 68 8.64 -10.39 3.29
N GLU A 69 9.59 -9.78 2.59
CA GLU A 69 10.02 -8.38 2.81
C GLU A 69 9.38 -7.38 1.85
N GLU A 70 8.98 -7.83 0.64
CA GLU A 70 8.44 -6.92 -0.37
C GLU A 70 6.92 -6.88 -0.34
N SER A 71 6.37 -5.66 -0.34
CA SER A 71 4.91 -5.47 -0.24
C SER A 71 4.11 -6.15 -1.36
N LEU A 72 4.66 -6.24 -2.57
CA LEU A 72 4.03 -6.94 -3.70
C LEU A 72 4.05 -8.46 -3.52
N GLU A 73 5.11 -9.00 -2.94
CA GLU A 73 5.19 -10.43 -2.61
C GLU A 73 4.21 -10.79 -1.50
N ILE A 74 4.03 -9.91 -0.50
CA ILE A 74 2.99 -10.06 0.52
C ILE A 74 1.61 -10.07 -0.14
N MET A 75 1.34 -9.16 -1.10
CA MET A 75 0.07 -9.16 -1.85
C MET A 75 -0.14 -10.47 -2.61
N GLU A 76 0.88 -10.94 -3.35
CA GLU A 76 0.79 -12.21 -4.08
C GLU A 76 0.55 -13.38 -3.13
N TRP A 77 1.25 -13.44 -2.00
CA TRP A 77 1.04 -14.47 -0.99
C TRP A 77 -0.39 -14.46 -0.44
N CYS A 78 -0.90 -13.29 -0.07
CA CYS A 78 -2.26 -13.14 0.44
C CYS A 78 -3.31 -13.67 -0.54
N PHE A 79 -3.25 -13.23 -1.81
CA PHE A 79 -4.23 -13.61 -2.83
C PHE A 79 -4.04 -15.02 -3.37
N LYS A 80 -2.83 -15.60 -3.31
CA LYS A 80 -2.64 -17.04 -3.56
C LYS A 80 -3.25 -17.92 -2.47
N LYS A 81 -3.27 -17.43 -1.23
CA LYS A 81 -3.86 -18.15 -0.10
C LYS A 81 -5.39 -18.10 -0.12
N ASN A 82 -5.96 -16.93 -0.41
CA ASN A 82 -7.42 -16.73 -0.54
C ASN A 82 -7.70 -15.51 -1.40
N ASP A 83 -8.49 -15.66 -2.47
CA ASP A 83 -8.79 -14.59 -3.43
C ASP A 83 -10.30 -14.49 -3.73
N PRO A 84 -11.10 -14.06 -2.74
CA PRO A 84 -12.57 -14.01 -2.88
C PRO A 84 -13.05 -12.99 -3.93
N TYR A 85 -12.18 -12.09 -4.41
CA TYR A 85 -12.48 -11.08 -5.41
C TYR A 85 -11.93 -11.39 -6.80
N ASN A 86 -11.25 -12.53 -6.99
CA ASN A 86 -10.65 -12.97 -8.25
C ASN A 86 -9.60 -11.97 -8.80
N PHE A 87 -8.74 -11.43 -7.95
CA PHE A 87 -7.67 -10.52 -8.36
C PHE A 87 -6.56 -11.24 -9.13
N MET A 88 -6.23 -12.49 -8.75
CA MET A 88 -5.12 -13.23 -9.34
C MET A 88 -5.36 -13.66 -10.79
N PRO A 89 -6.56 -14.09 -11.22
CA PRO A 89 -6.81 -14.36 -12.64
C PRO A 89 -6.56 -13.15 -13.53
N ILE A 90 -7.06 -11.97 -13.14
CA ILE A 90 -6.86 -10.72 -13.87
C ILE A 90 -5.38 -10.31 -13.85
N TYR A 91 -4.72 -10.41 -12.68
CA TYR A 91 -3.29 -10.15 -12.54
C TYR A 91 -2.48 -11.06 -13.48
N THR A 92 -2.78 -12.34 -13.54
CA THR A 92 -2.06 -13.30 -14.37
C THR A 92 -2.24 -13.00 -15.86
N GLN A 93 -3.48 -12.69 -16.28
CA GLN A 93 -3.81 -12.34 -17.66
C GLN A 93 -3.09 -11.08 -18.14
N HIS A 94 -2.98 -10.06 -17.28
CA HIS A 94 -2.43 -8.73 -17.60
C HIS A 94 -1.09 -8.46 -16.90
N LYS A 95 -0.36 -9.48 -16.51
CA LYS A 95 0.83 -9.39 -15.63
C LYS A 95 1.88 -8.41 -16.14
N SER A 96 2.15 -8.40 -17.44
CA SER A 96 3.14 -7.50 -18.05
C SER A 96 2.73 -6.04 -17.91
N ASP A 97 1.48 -5.71 -18.25
CA ASP A 97 0.97 -4.35 -18.18
C ASP A 97 0.84 -3.85 -16.75
N ILE A 98 0.38 -4.74 -15.83
CA ILE A 98 0.29 -4.43 -14.41
C ILE A 98 1.67 -4.13 -13.83
N LYS A 99 2.67 -4.97 -14.11
CA LYS A 99 4.05 -4.74 -13.66
C LYS A 99 4.63 -3.45 -14.22
N LYS A 100 4.37 -3.12 -15.49
CA LYS A 100 4.81 -1.87 -16.11
C LYS A 100 4.27 -0.66 -15.36
N ILE A 101 2.97 -0.66 -15.02
CA ILE A 101 2.36 0.45 -14.29
C ILE A 101 2.87 0.51 -12.85
N ILE A 102 3.00 -0.63 -12.17
CA ILE A 102 3.56 -0.65 -10.81
C ILE A 102 4.98 -0.09 -10.79
N ASN A 103 5.83 -0.49 -11.76
CA ASN A 103 7.20 0.04 -11.88
C ASN A 103 7.21 1.54 -12.14
N LEU A 104 6.26 2.07 -12.91
CA LEU A 104 6.10 3.50 -13.14
C LEU A 104 5.77 4.25 -11.85
N ILE A 105 4.90 3.67 -11.02
CA ILE A 105 4.48 4.26 -9.74
C ILE A 105 5.53 4.08 -8.64
N ASP A 106 6.14 2.91 -8.51
CA ASP A 106 7.15 2.63 -7.49
C ASP A 106 8.52 3.26 -7.84
N GLY A 107 8.76 3.58 -9.10
CA GLY A 107 9.97 4.24 -9.60
C GLY A 107 9.79 5.75 -9.81
N PRO A 108 9.57 6.22 -11.06
CA PRO A 108 9.53 7.65 -11.39
C PRO A 108 8.53 8.45 -10.56
N PHE A 109 7.30 7.95 -10.40
CA PHE A 109 6.31 8.68 -9.60
C PHE A 109 6.76 8.82 -8.14
N LYS A 110 7.21 7.73 -7.52
CA LYS A 110 7.70 7.72 -6.13
C LYS A 110 8.91 8.62 -5.95
N TYR A 111 9.81 8.66 -6.92
CA TYR A 111 10.97 9.55 -6.91
C TYR A 111 10.55 11.02 -6.79
N TYR A 112 9.60 11.48 -7.63
CA TYR A 112 9.11 12.85 -7.60
C TYR A 112 8.21 13.12 -6.37
N LEU A 113 7.41 12.14 -5.95
CA LEU A 113 6.59 12.24 -4.75
C LEU A 113 7.45 12.49 -3.50
N ASP A 114 8.56 11.79 -3.35
CA ASP A 114 9.43 11.98 -2.17
C ASP A 114 10.03 13.39 -2.15
N ARG A 115 10.45 13.92 -3.28
CA ARG A 115 10.99 15.27 -3.40
C ARG A 115 9.93 16.35 -3.20
N TYR A 116 8.72 16.08 -3.60
CA TYR A 116 7.60 16.94 -3.33
C TYR A 116 7.23 16.94 -1.84
N LYS A 117 7.09 15.75 -1.25
CA LYS A 117 6.65 15.56 0.14
C LYS A 117 7.70 15.96 1.17
N TYR A 118 8.94 15.63 0.92
CA TYR A 118 10.07 15.86 1.82
C TYR A 118 11.01 16.94 1.28
N SER A 119 10.49 17.98 0.67
CA SER A 119 11.26 19.02 -0.02
C SER A 119 12.37 19.64 0.84
N SER A 120 12.20 19.71 2.17
CA SER A 120 13.24 20.17 3.09
C SER A 120 14.51 19.29 3.11
N ARG A 121 14.45 18.07 2.61
CA ARG A 121 15.60 17.15 2.47
C ARG A 121 16.32 17.31 1.13
N TYR A 122 15.71 18.02 0.18
CA TYR A 122 16.18 18.19 -1.20
C TYR A 122 16.32 19.68 -1.53
N VAL A 123 17.22 20.35 -0.81
CA VAL A 123 17.36 21.82 -0.77
C VAL A 123 17.58 22.45 -2.17
N ASN A 124 18.18 21.71 -3.10
CA ASN A 124 18.48 22.19 -4.45
C ASN A 124 17.39 21.83 -5.48
N GLU A 125 16.25 21.30 -5.04
CA GLU A 125 15.18 20.88 -5.93
C GLU A 125 13.90 21.70 -5.73
N ASP A 126 13.26 22.08 -6.82
CA ASP A 126 11.99 22.79 -6.79
C ASP A 126 10.84 21.83 -6.44
N LYS A 127 10.20 22.11 -5.31
CA LYS A 127 9.06 21.35 -4.79
C LYS A 127 7.90 21.28 -5.81
N ILE A 128 7.56 22.40 -6.44
CA ILE A 128 6.43 22.49 -7.38
C ILE A 128 6.75 21.79 -8.69
N LYS A 129 7.99 21.90 -9.16
CA LYS A 129 8.46 21.14 -10.33
C LYS A 129 8.37 19.64 -10.10
N ASN A 130 8.74 19.15 -8.91
CA ASN A 130 8.59 17.72 -8.56
C ASN A 130 7.11 17.29 -8.43
N ARG A 131 6.25 18.14 -7.87
CA ARG A 131 4.79 17.91 -7.91
C ARG A 131 4.28 17.72 -9.33
N ASN A 132 4.62 18.64 -10.22
CA ASN A 132 4.15 18.62 -11.60
C ASN A 132 4.70 17.38 -12.35
N LYS A 133 5.96 17.03 -12.18
CA LYS A 133 6.51 15.80 -12.77
C LYS A 133 5.84 14.54 -12.25
N ALA A 134 5.50 14.46 -10.95
CA ALA A 134 4.69 13.35 -10.43
C ALA A 134 3.29 13.34 -11.07
N CYS A 135 2.69 14.52 -11.27
CA CYS A 135 1.40 14.64 -11.95
C CYS A 135 1.47 14.16 -13.41
N ASP A 136 2.54 14.50 -14.14
CA ASP A 136 2.73 14.07 -15.53
C ASP A 136 2.79 12.55 -15.65
N VAL A 137 3.46 11.87 -14.70
CA VAL A 137 3.48 10.40 -14.65
C VAL A 137 2.07 9.81 -14.51
N LEU A 138 1.18 10.47 -13.79
CA LEU A 138 -0.20 10.01 -13.59
C LEU A 138 -1.05 10.06 -14.86
N SER A 139 -0.64 10.77 -15.91
CA SER A 139 -1.35 10.80 -17.21
C SER A 139 -1.51 9.40 -17.82
N GLU A 140 -0.51 8.54 -17.66
CA GLU A 140 -0.56 7.14 -18.11
C GLU A 140 -1.69 6.35 -17.43
N ILE A 141 -1.96 6.65 -16.16
CA ILE A 141 -3.02 5.99 -15.38
C ILE A 141 -4.37 6.60 -15.70
N GLU A 142 -4.45 7.93 -15.80
CA GLU A 142 -5.67 8.64 -16.19
C GLU A 142 -6.30 8.05 -17.44
N ASN A 143 -5.47 7.76 -18.45
CA ASN A 143 -5.90 7.21 -19.72
C ASN A 143 -6.37 5.75 -19.64
N LYS A 144 -6.02 5.03 -18.58
CA LYS A 144 -6.39 3.61 -18.38
C LYS A 144 -7.63 3.42 -17.51
N ILE A 145 -8.01 4.43 -16.74
CA ILE A 145 -9.25 4.38 -15.94
C ILE A 145 -10.44 4.48 -16.88
N ASN A 146 -11.28 3.45 -16.87
CA ASN A 146 -12.50 3.37 -17.66
C ASN A 146 -13.67 4.11 -16.99
N ASP A 147 -14.84 4.07 -17.63
CA ASP A 147 -16.03 4.76 -17.15
C ASP A 147 -16.62 4.14 -15.87
N SER A 148 -16.23 2.92 -15.50
CA SER A 148 -16.59 2.29 -14.23
C SER A 148 -15.71 2.72 -13.05
N HIS A 149 -14.77 3.65 -13.29
CA HIS A 149 -13.85 4.19 -12.29
C HIS A 149 -12.79 3.21 -11.76
N PHE A 150 -12.47 2.14 -12.53
CA PHE A 150 -11.38 1.21 -12.24
C PHE A 150 -10.47 1.05 -13.46
N ILE A 151 -9.26 0.48 -13.26
CA ILE A 151 -8.25 0.47 -14.32
C ILE A 151 -8.51 -0.64 -15.35
N PHE A 152 -8.96 -1.81 -14.94
CA PHE A 152 -9.16 -2.95 -15.86
C PHE A 152 -10.61 -3.38 -16.05
N ASN A 153 -11.44 -3.31 -15.02
CA ASN A 153 -12.80 -3.84 -15.01
C ASN A 153 -13.76 -2.91 -14.29
N ASN A 154 -15.00 -3.37 -14.12
CA ASN A 154 -16.03 -2.67 -13.33
C ASN A 154 -15.86 -2.87 -11.81
N LYS A 155 -14.72 -3.39 -11.37
CA LYS A 155 -14.37 -3.67 -9.95
C LYS A 155 -12.91 -3.37 -9.72
N SER A 156 -12.54 -3.15 -8.45
CA SER A 156 -11.14 -3.03 -8.06
C SER A 156 -10.34 -4.26 -8.48
N SER A 157 -9.09 -4.04 -8.85
CA SER A 157 -8.15 -5.06 -9.29
C SER A 157 -6.91 -5.07 -8.39
N TYR A 158 -6.05 -6.08 -8.58
CA TYR A 158 -4.72 -6.13 -7.97
C TYR A 158 -3.95 -4.82 -8.19
N LEU A 159 -4.00 -4.26 -9.41
CA LEU A 159 -3.31 -3.02 -9.73
C LEU A 159 -3.84 -1.83 -8.94
N ASP A 160 -5.17 -1.70 -8.84
CA ASP A 160 -5.79 -0.62 -8.06
C ASP A 160 -5.25 -0.63 -6.62
N LEU A 161 -5.23 -1.79 -5.97
CA LEU A 161 -4.72 -1.92 -4.59
C LEU A 161 -3.21 -1.65 -4.49
N ALA A 162 -2.44 -2.03 -5.53
CA ALA A 162 -1.00 -1.83 -5.53
C ALA A 162 -0.59 -0.37 -5.62
N ILE A 163 -1.28 0.46 -6.43
CA ILE A 163 -0.86 1.85 -6.67
C ILE A 163 -1.55 2.87 -5.76
N LEU A 164 -2.74 2.54 -5.28
CA LEU A 164 -3.58 3.41 -4.47
C LEU A 164 -2.86 4.09 -3.29
N PRO A 165 -2.05 3.40 -2.47
CA PRO A 165 -1.42 4.02 -1.31
C PRO A 165 -0.47 5.15 -1.65
N LEU A 166 0.23 5.05 -2.79
CA LEU A 166 1.17 6.07 -3.25
C LEU A 166 0.44 7.29 -3.82
N ILE A 167 -0.61 7.08 -4.60
CA ILE A 167 -1.45 8.18 -5.14
C ILE A 167 -2.17 8.89 -3.99
N ARG A 168 -2.68 8.14 -3.00
CA ARG A 168 -3.22 8.74 -1.77
C ARG A 168 -2.17 9.57 -1.03
N GLN A 169 -0.94 9.09 -0.94
CA GLN A 169 0.13 9.85 -0.29
C GLN A 169 0.42 11.16 -1.03
N TYR A 170 0.37 11.16 -2.36
CA TYR A 170 0.53 12.35 -3.19
C TYR A 170 -0.56 13.39 -2.91
N MET A 171 -1.83 12.97 -2.89
CA MET A 171 -2.96 13.83 -2.51
C MET A 171 -2.74 14.48 -1.13
N LEU A 172 -2.26 13.71 -0.15
CA LEU A 172 -2.09 14.18 1.23
C LEU A 172 -0.96 15.21 1.41
N VAL A 173 -0.10 15.43 0.43
CA VAL A 173 0.93 16.50 0.50
C VAL A 173 0.30 17.88 0.34
N ASP A 174 -0.68 18.01 -0.54
CA ASP A 174 -1.44 19.24 -0.79
C ASP A 174 -2.84 18.86 -1.29
N ARG A 175 -3.74 18.68 -0.34
CA ARG A 175 -5.09 18.19 -0.61
C ARG A 175 -5.90 19.19 -1.45
N ASP A 176 -5.74 20.47 -1.15
CA ASP A 176 -6.51 21.51 -1.83
C ASP A 176 -6.11 21.61 -3.31
N TRP A 177 -4.81 21.65 -3.60
CA TRP A 177 -4.33 21.60 -4.97
C TRP A 177 -4.78 20.32 -5.70
N PHE A 178 -4.68 19.17 -5.05
CA PHE A 178 -5.08 17.89 -5.65
C PHE A 178 -6.57 17.90 -6.04
N LEU A 179 -7.45 18.39 -5.17
CA LEU A 179 -8.89 18.40 -5.42
C LEU A 179 -9.30 19.46 -6.44
N THR A 180 -8.70 20.65 -6.39
CA THR A 180 -9.13 21.82 -7.19
C THR A 180 -8.40 21.96 -8.51
N SER A 181 -7.08 21.73 -8.53
CA SER A 181 -6.19 22.13 -9.62
C SER A 181 -5.51 20.99 -10.37
N MET A 182 -5.45 19.76 -9.80
CA MET A 182 -4.89 18.61 -10.49
C MET A 182 -5.76 18.24 -11.70
N PRO A 183 -5.15 18.07 -12.91
CA PRO A 183 -5.91 17.93 -14.15
C PRO A 183 -6.62 16.56 -14.30
N HIS A 184 -6.16 15.51 -13.63
CA HIS A 184 -6.61 14.13 -13.80
C HIS A 184 -7.92 13.85 -13.06
N LYS A 185 -9.05 14.05 -13.72
CA LYS A 185 -10.39 13.92 -13.13
C LYS A 185 -10.75 12.47 -12.80
N LYS A 186 -10.38 11.51 -13.65
CA LYS A 186 -10.68 10.09 -13.42
C LYS A 186 -9.89 9.56 -12.21
N ILE A 187 -8.63 9.95 -12.05
CA ILE A 187 -7.82 9.62 -10.87
C ILE A 187 -8.44 10.20 -9.59
N LYS A 188 -8.95 11.43 -9.62
CA LYS A 188 -9.63 12.02 -8.46
C LYS A 188 -10.84 11.19 -8.06
N ASN A 189 -11.69 10.84 -9.01
CA ASN A 189 -12.90 10.05 -8.76
C ASN A 189 -12.53 8.62 -8.29
N TRP A 190 -11.57 7.98 -8.96
CA TRP A 190 -11.06 6.66 -8.58
C TRP A 190 -10.53 6.64 -7.14
N LEU A 191 -9.71 7.63 -6.78
CA LEU A 191 -9.19 7.74 -5.42
C LEU A 191 -10.30 8.01 -4.40
N ASN A 192 -11.27 8.89 -4.73
CA ASN A 192 -12.37 9.23 -3.84
C ASN A 192 -13.24 8.02 -3.50
N ASN A 193 -13.56 7.18 -4.48
CA ASN A 193 -14.32 5.93 -4.25
C ASN A 193 -13.64 5.04 -3.20
N PHE A 194 -12.32 5.01 -3.20
CA PHE A 194 -11.58 4.27 -2.20
C PHE A 194 -11.56 4.99 -0.84
N LEU A 195 -11.41 6.32 -0.83
CA LEU A 195 -11.40 7.11 0.41
C LEU A 195 -12.72 6.97 1.19
N GLU A 196 -13.83 6.74 0.51
CA GLU A 196 -15.15 6.53 1.09
C GLU A 196 -15.43 5.06 1.46
N SER A 197 -14.54 4.15 1.09
CA SER A 197 -14.74 2.71 1.33
C SER A 197 -14.46 2.29 2.78
N ASN A 198 -15.18 1.27 3.24
CA ASN A 198 -14.89 0.61 4.53
C ASN A 198 -13.45 0.09 4.60
N ALA A 199 -12.88 -0.34 3.47
CA ALA A 199 -11.51 -0.83 3.40
C ALA A 199 -10.51 0.20 3.93
N LEU A 200 -10.68 1.50 3.60
CA LEU A 200 -9.79 2.54 4.12
C LEU A 200 -9.88 2.66 5.64
N GLY A 201 -11.07 2.61 6.21
CA GLY A 201 -11.27 2.66 7.66
C GLY A 201 -10.49 1.55 8.36
N VAL A 202 -10.62 0.32 7.86
CA VAL A 202 -9.96 -0.86 8.43
C VAL A 202 -8.43 -0.78 8.26
N VAL A 203 -7.94 -0.55 7.05
CA VAL A 203 -6.48 -0.53 6.80
C VAL A 203 -5.76 0.65 7.48
N MET A 204 -6.48 1.72 7.80
CA MET A 204 -5.96 2.89 8.50
C MET A 204 -6.23 2.86 10.02
N MET A 205 -6.76 1.75 10.55
CA MET A 205 -6.91 1.56 11.99
C MET A 205 -5.59 1.79 12.72
N LYS A 206 -5.68 2.47 13.88
CA LYS A 206 -4.52 2.76 14.72
C LYS A 206 -4.30 1.59 15.68
N PHE A 207 -3.09 1.08 15.69
CA PHE A 207 -2.63 0.11 16.68
C PHE A 207 -1.59 0.78 17.60
N PRO A 208 -1.48 0.33 18.86
CA PRO A 208 -0.38 0.75 19.72
C PRO A 208 0.96 0.36 19.09
N VAL A 209 2.00 1.14 19.36
CA VAL A 209 3.36 0.78 18.94
C VAL A 209 3.77 -0.46 19.72
N TRP A 210 4.06 -1.53 19.00
CA TRP A 210 4.37 -2.83 19.56
C TRP A 210 5.74 -2.85 20.26
N LYS A 211 5.81 -3.52 21.39
CA LYS A 211 7.02 -3.87 22.14
C LYS A 211 6.97 -5.34 22.54
N ARG A 212 8.14 -5.96 22.71
CA ARG A 212 8.25 -7.33 23.21
C ARG A 212 7.46 -7.49 24.52
N GLY A 213 6.60 -8.52 24.57
CA GLY A 213 5.73 -8.80 25.73
C GLY A 213 4.37 -8.12 25.68
N ASP A 214 4.10 -7.23 24.73
CA ASP A 214 2.77 -6.67 24.55
C ASP A 214 1.76 -7.75 24.10
N LYS A 215 0.48 -7.54 24.44
CA LYS A 215 -0.61 -8.34 23.92
C LYS A 215 -0.68 -8.18 22.39
N GLU A 216 -0.64 -9.30 21.67
CA GLU A 216 -0.75 -9.30 20.22
C GLU A 216 -2.10 -8.77 19.73
N GLN A 217 -2.07 -8.05 18.63
CA GLN A 217 -3.26 -7.48 17.98
C GLN A 217 -3.54 -8.21 16.67
N VAL A 218 -4.78 -8.60 16.45
CA VAL A 218 -5.22 -9.25 15.19
C VAL A 218 -5.63 -8.18 14.17
N PHE A 219 -5.31 -8.41 12.91
CA PHE A 219 -5.72 -7.57 11.78
C PHE A 219 -6.14 -8.45 10.59
N PRO A 220 -7.23 -8.09 9.90
CA PRO A 220 -8.19 -7.06 10.27
C PRO A 220 -9.09 -7.53 11.44
N LEU A 221 -9.61 -6.57 12.19
CA LEU A 221 -10.74 -6.84 13.09
C LEU A 221 -11.99 -6.81 12.21
N LEU A 222 -12.55 -7.99 11.89
CA LEU A 222 -13.77 -8.18 11.10
C LEU A 222 -14.98 -8.23 12.01
#